data_482a205e1fc6e42d9f99350aaea08fe7
#
_entry.id   482a205e1fc6e42d9f99350aaea08fe7
#
_cell.length_a   1.000
_cell.length_b   1.000
_cell.length_c   1.000
_cell.angle_alpha   90.00
_cell.angle_beta   90.00
_cell.angle_gamma   90.00
#
_symmetry.space_group_name_H-M   'P 1'
#
loop_
_entity.id
_entity.type
_entity.pdbx_description
1 polymer ?
#
loop_
_entity_poly.entity_id
_entity_poly.type
_entity_poly.pdbx_seq_one_letter_code
_entity_poly.pdbx_strand_id
1 'polypeptide(L)'
;MVKIEKVLNGSQLKEFITFPFRLYKDNPYWIPPLISDEKFTLNKKKNPAFDYCEAELWLAYKDGKVAGRIAGIINHSYINKWGNRYARFGWIDFIDDYEVSKALFDTVEAWAKEKGMEGIHGPLGFCDLDKEGMLVEGFEEMGTFITIYNYPYYKEHIEKYGYVKDAEWIEIDISIPEDKDVVSKISALASKAKEKYGLSVVPLKKNKDVIPYIPEVFDMLNKAYEHLYGVVPITDKQVKTYVNQFFSFVNVDYICLIKGQDGKLAGFGIIIPSLSEAAKKSKGRLFPFGFIRFLKAIKKNDTLDLYLVAIKPELKGKGVPYVMLDELTRTALRNGVKRAIASPELETNHAVQSMWRNYNTRIHRRRRCYLKRFD
;
A
#
# COMPACT_ATOMS: atom_id res chain seq x y z
N MET A 1 6.38 14.65 -31.97
CA MET A 1 7.46 15.05 -31.03
C MET A 1 6.90 15.09 -29.62
N VAL A 2 7.57 14.47 -28.67
CA VAL A 2 7.19 14.48 -27.26
C VAL A 2 7.79 15.72 -26.58
N LYS A 3 6.97 16.45 -25.81
CA LYS A 3 7.40 17.62 -25.02
C LYS A 3 7.19 17.31 -23.53
N ILE A 4 8.21 17.49 -22.71
CA ILE A 4 8.08 17.35 -21.26
C ILE A 4 7.92 18.72 -20.61
N GLU A 5 6.95 18.84 -19.72
CA GLU A 5 6.72 20.05 -18.93
C GLU A 5 6.69 19.73 -17.43
N LYS A 6 7.40 20.54 -16.66
CA LYS A 6 7.34 20.48 -15.20
C LYS A 6 5.99 21.03 -14.72
N VAL A 7 5.42 20.39 -13.73
CA VAL A 7 4.15 20.83 -13.10
C VAL A 7 4.44 22.01 -12.17
N LEU A 8 4.00 23.19 -12.55
CA LEU A 8 4.28 24.44 -11.83
C LEU A 8 3.03 25.12 -11.23
N ASN A 9 1.85 24.72 -11.68
CA ASN A 9 0.60 25.38 -11.28
C ASN A 9 -0.55 24.38 -11.03
N GLY A 10 -1.65 24.87 -10.48
CA GLY A 10 -2.80 24.05 -10.10
C GLY A 10 -3.53 23.39 -11.28
N SER A 11 -3.50 23.98 -12.47
CA SER A 11 -4.08 23.40 -13.69
C SER A 11 -3.28 22.18 -14.12
N GLN A 12 -1.96 22.31 -14.20
CA GLN A 12 -1.06 21.19 -14.53
C GLN A 12 -1.11 20.10 -13.46
N LEU A 13 -1.19 20.45 -12.16
CA LEU A 13 -1.35 19.47 -11.10
C LEU A 13 -2.68 18.70 -11.24
N LYS A 14 -3.76 19.38 -11.62
CA LYS A 14 -5.04 18.73 -11.90
C LYS A 14 -4.90 17.75 -13.06
N GLU A 15 -4.25 18.13 -14.16
CA GLU A 15 -3.99 17.24 -15.30
C GLU A 15 -3.13 16.04 -14.88
N PHE A 16 -2.07 16.26 -14.10
CA PHE A 16 -1.22 15.22 -13.55
C PHE A 16 -2.04 14.19 -12.75
N ILE A 17 -2.89 14.64 -11.84
CA ILE A 17 -3.73 13.76 -11.01
C ILE A 17 -4.80 13.05 -11.84
N THR A 18 -5.37 13.71 -12.84
CA THR A 18 -6.51 13.17 -13.58
C THR A 18 -6.14 12.41 -14.85
N PHE A 19 -4.88 12.41 -15.27
CA PHE A 19 -4.42 11.67 -16.44
C PHE A 19 -4.79 10.17 -16.39
N PRO A 20 -4.57 9.42 -15.29
CA PRO A 20 -4.93 8.00 -15.21
C PRO A 20 -6.42 7.74 -15.40
N PHE A 21 -7.29 8.70 -15.02
CA PHE A 21 -8.73 8.56 -15.20
C PHE A 21 -9.15 8.56 -16.68
N ARG A 22 -8.33 9.13 -17.55
CA ARG A 22 -8.51 9.04 -19.00
C ARG A 22 -7.86 7.80 -19.56
N LEU A 23 -6.64 7.50 -19.13
CA LEU A 23 -5.85 6.36 -19.60
C LEU A 23 -6.55 5.03 -19.31
N TYR A 24 -7.10 4.86 -18.11
CA TYR A 24 -7.76 3.62 -17.68
C TYR A 24 -9.29 3.67 -17.73
N LYS A 25 -9.88 4.61 -18.48
CA LYS A 25 -11.32 4.88 -18.48
C LYS A 25 -12.18 3.63 -18.67
N ASP A 26 -11.77 2.76 -19.59
CA ASP A 26 -12.52 1.56 -19.98
C ASP A 26 -11.91 0.27 -19.41
N ASN A 27 -10.91 0.39 -18.51
CA ASN A 27 -10.28 -0.76 -17.89
C ASN A 27 -11.14 -1.27 -16.72
N PRO A 28 -11.59 -2.55 -16.74
CA PRO A 28 -12.46 -3.10 -15.70
C PRO A 28 -11.74 -3.40 -14.38
N TYR A 29 -10.43 -3.44 -14.37
CA TYR A 29 -9.61 -3.86 -13.21
C TYR A 29 -8.98 -2.69 -12.47
N TRP A 30 -8.95 -1.51 -13.09
CA TRP A 30 -8.38 -0.32 -12.49
C TRP A 30 -9.27 0.26 -11.38
N ILE A 31 -8.67 0.55 -10.23
CA ILE A 31 -9.32 1.22 -9.09
C ILE A 31 -8.82 2.65 -9.00
N PRO A 32 -9.68 3.64 -9.25
CA PRO A 32 -9.26 5.03 -9.18
C PRO A 32 -8.93 5.46 -7.76
N PRO A 33 -7.81 6.17 -7.54
CA PRO A 33 -7.53 6.81 -6.26
C PRO A 33 -8.54 7.92 -5.98
N LEU A 34 -8.69 8.31 -4.71
CA LEU A 34 -9.44 9.52 -4.38
C LEU A 34 -8.65 10.74 -4.83
N ILE A 35 -9.29 11.59 -5.64
CA ILE A 35 -8.68 12.84 -6.15
C ILE A 35 -8.28 13.78 -5.00
N SER A 36 -9.04 13.77 -3.89
CA SER A 36 -8.71 14.53 -2.68
C SER A 36 -7.40 14.08 -2.04
N ASP A 37 -7.19 12.76 -1.99
CA ASP A 37 -6.01 12.16 -1.36
C ASP A 37 -4.76 12.39 -2.21
N GLU A 38 -4.88 12.22 -3.53
CA GLU A 38 -3.78 12.56 -4.45
C GLU A 38 -3.36 14.04 -4.33
N LYS A 39 -4.36 14.95 -4.24
CA LYS A 39 -4.09 16.38 -4.01
C LYS A 39 -3.41 16.65 -2.68
N PHE A 40 -3.77 15.90 -1.65
CA PHE A 40 -3.16 16.02 -0.33
C PHE A 40 -1.72 15.49 -0.36
N THR A 41 -1.53 14.27 -0.87
CA THR A 41 -0.24 13.58 -0.92
C THR A 41 0.81 14.38 -1.71
N LEU A 42 0.41 15.02 -2.81
CA LEU A 42 1.29 15.85 -3.64
C LEU A 42 1.43 17.31 -3.15
N ASN A 43 0.79 17.68 -2.04
CA ASN A 43 0.85 19.06 -1.54
C ASN A 43 2.03 19.24 -0.59
N LYS A 44 3.06 19.99 -1.06
CA LYS A 44 4.29 20.29 -0.30
C LYS A 44 4.06 20.93 1.07
N LYS A 45 2.92 21.62 1.29
CA LYS A 45 2.62 22.30 2.56
C LYS A 45 1.82 21.45 3.54
N LYS A 46 1.15 20.37 3.04
CA LYS A 46 0.21 19.58 3.84
C LYS A 46 0.74 18.19 4.16
N ASN A 47 1.44 17.56 3.21
CA ASN A 47 1.98 16.23 3.42
C ASN A 47 3.28 16.29 4.25
N PRO A 48 3.31 15.70 5.46
CA PRO A 48 4.48 15.71 6.32
C PRO A 48 5.70 14.99 5.76
N ALA A 49 5.53 14.15 4.74
CA ALA A 49 6.67 13.52 4.06
C ALA A 49 7.63 14.54 3.43
N PHE A 50 7.15 15.75 3.08
CA PHE A 50 8.01 16.83 2.59
C PHE A 50 8.93 17.45 3.65
N ASP A 51 8.80 17.05 4.93
CA ASP A 51 9.78 17.44 5.94
C ASP A 51 11.15 16.74 5.71
N TYR A 52 11.16 15.60 4.98
CA TYR A 52 12.37 14.81 4.68
C TYR A 52 12.48 14.35 3.22
N CYS A 53 11.54 14.76 2.36
CA CYS A 53 11.56 14.44 0.93
C CYS A 53 11.54 15.71 0.07
N GLU A 54 12.20 15.61 -1.08
CA GLU A 54 12.01 16.53 -2.21
C GLU A 54 11.23 15.78 -3.30
N ALA A 55 10.38 16.49 -4.04
CA ALA A 55 9.72 15.90 -5.19
C ALA A 55 9.46 16.93 -6.30
N GLU A 56 9.55 16.42 -7.53
CA GLU A 56 9.19 17.14 -8.74
C GLU A 56 8.29 16.29 -9.61
N LEU A 57 7.41 16.95 -10.36
CA LEU A 57 6.37 16.31 -11.17
C LEU A 57 6.49 16.78 -12.61
N TRP A 58 6.32 15.87 -13.57
CA TRP A 58 6.35 16.19 -15.00
C TRP A 58 5.20 15.54 -15.75
N LEU A 59 4.74 16.25 -16.78
CA LEU A 59 3.79 15.80 -17.78
C LEU A 59 4.49 15.65 -19.13
N ALA A 60 4.21 14.55 -19.82
CA ALA A 60 4.59 14.38 -21.23
C ALA A 60 3.39 14.74 -22.13
N TYR A 61 3.63 15.59 -23.11
CA TYR A 61 2.68 15.97 -24.12
C TYR A 61 3.09 15.36 -25.47
N LYS A 62 2.14 14.76 -26.19
CA LYS A 62 2.28 14.34 -27.58
C LYS A 62 1.07 14.87 -28.35
N ASP A 63 1.30 15.53 -29.48
CA ASP A 63 0.27 16.12 -30.32
C ASP A 63 -0.70 17.06 -29.56
N GLY A 64 -0.12 17.87 -28.65
CA GLY A 64 -0.85 18.82 -27.80
C GLY A 64 -1.69 18.24 -26.67
N LYS A 65 -1.64 16.91 -26.47
CA LYS A 65 -2.38 16.21 -25.39
C LYS A 65 -1.45 15.58 -24.39
N VAL A 66 -1.86 15.53 -23.11
CA VAL A 66 -1.10 14.79 -22.09
C VAL A 66 -1.10 13.31 -22.45
N ALA A 67 0.09 12.76 -22.63
CA ALA A 67 0.37 11.37 -23.02
C ALA A 67 1.04 10.56 -21.89
N GLY A 68 1.55 11.23 -20.85
CA GLY A 68 2.13 10.56 -19.71
C GLY A 68 2.44 11.51 -18.55
N ARG A 69 2.79 10.93 -17.41
CA ARG A 69 3.20 11.63 -16.19
C ARG A 69 4.26 10.83 -15.44
N ILE A 70 5.10 11.49 -14.67
CA ILE A 70 6.05 10.89 -13.73
C ILE A 70 6.35 11.85 -12.59
N ALA A 71 6.60 11.29 -11.40
CA ALA A 71 7.17 12.01 -10.26
C ALA A 71 8.57 11.50 -9.98
N GLY A 72 9.50 12.42 -9.68
CA GLY A 72 10.79 12.11 -9.07
C GLY A 72 10.76 12.50 -7.60
N ILE A 73 11.32 11.66 -6.75
CA ILE A 73 11.33 11.85 -5.28
C ILE A 73 12.73 11.54 -4.76
N ILE A 74 13.25 12.42 -3.91
CA ILE A 74 14.45 12.14 -3.10
C ILE A 74 13.99 12.03 -1.66
N ASN A 75 14.22 10.87 -1.05
CA ASN A 75 13.90 10.62 0.34
C ASN A 75 15.20 10.62 1.16
N HIS A 76 15.48 11.71 1.85
CA HIS A 76 16.71 11.85 2.65
C HIS A 76 16.76 10.88 3.83
N SER A 77 15.62 10.52 4.42
CA SER A 77 15.57 9.51 5.47
C SER A 77 15.96 8.11 4.95
N TYR A 78 15.57 7.79 3.70
CA TYR A 78 15.98 6.56 3.04
C TYR A 78 17.50 6.55 2.80
N ILE A 79 18.05 7.61 2.24
CA ILE A 79 19.49 7.75 1.97
C ILE A 79 20.29 7.58 3.27
N ASN A 80 19.87 8.26 4.33
CA ASN A 80 20.54 8.19 5.62
C ASN A 80 20.49 6.81 6.27
N LYS A 81 19.37 6.11 6.13
CA LYS A 81 19.18 4.78 6.74
C LYS A 81 19.86 3.67 5.96
N TRP A 82 19.67 3.67 4.62
CA TRP A 82 20.10 2.57 3.77
C TRP A 82 21.47 2.77 3.13
N GLY A 83 21.99 3.98 3.14
CA GLY A 83 23.30 4.33 2.55
C GLY A 83 23.30 4.41 1.02
N ASN A 84 22.20 4.11 0.35
CA ASN A 84 22.06 4.16 -1.09
C ASN A 84 21.61 5.57 -1.52
N ARG A 85 22.34 6.21 -2.41
CA ARG A 85 21.96 7.52 -2.97
C ARG A 85 21.06 7.36 -4.18
N TYR A 86 19.90 6.69 -3.99
CA TYR A 86 18.92 6.49 -5.05
C TYR A 86 17.76 7.46 -4.94
N ALA A 87 17.43 8.10 -6.07
CA ALA A 87 16.14 8.76 -6.22
C ALA A 87 15.04 7.72 -6.38
N ARG A 88 13.80 8.09 -6.13
CA ARG A 88 12.62 7.30 -6.45
C ARG A 88 11.91 7.89 -7.66
N PHE A 89 11.33 7.04 -8.51
CA PHE A 89 10.26 7.49 -9.39
C PHE A 89 8.93 6.91 -8.92
N GLY A 90 7.85 7.67 -9.08
CA GLY A 90 6.49 7.27 -8.75
C GLY A 90 5.47 7.96 -9.65
N TRP A 91 4.18 7.73 -9.42
CA TRP A 91 3.11 8.31 -10.25
C TRP A 91 3.38 8.20 -11.75
N ILE A 92 4.02 7.08 -12.17
CA ILE A 92 4.34 6.82 -13.56
C ILE A 92 3.13 6.25 -14.29
N ASP A 93 2.63 6.99 -15.28
CA ASP A 93 1.59 6.55 -16.19
C ASP A 93 1.86 7.11 -17.58
N PHE A 94 1.67 6.30 -18.62
CA PHE A 94 1.88 6.72 -20.00
C PHE A 94 1.05 5.87 -20.99
N ILE A 95 0.76 6.42 -22.16
CA ILE A 95 0.17 5.67 -23.26
C ILE A 95 1.18 4.67 -23.82
N ASP A 96 0.71 3.64 -24.54
CA ASP A 96 1.59 2.65 -25.17
C ASP A 96 2.37 3.28 -26.34
N ASP A 97 3.40 4.04 -25.97
CA ASP A 97 4.29 4.76 -26.88
C ASP A 97 5.67 4.90 -26.20
N TYR A 98 6.65 4.21 -26.79
CA TYR A 98 8.01 4.18 -26.23
C TYR A 98 8.71 5.53 -26.22
N GLU A 99 8.42 6.45 -27.19
CA GLU A 99 8.98 7.80 -27.16
C GLU A 99 8.49 8.58 -25.92
N VAL A 100 7.22 8.36 -25.51
CA VAL A 100 6.63 9.01 -24.34
C VAL A 100 7.27 8.48 -23.06
N SER A 101 7.32 7.16 -22.88
CA SER A 101 7.92 6.55 -21.70
C SER A 101 9.40 6.88 -21.58
N LYS A 102 10.15 6.80 -22.70
CA LYS A 102 11.56 7.16 -22.74
C LYS A 102 11.79 8.61 -22.32
N ALA A 103 11.01 9.56 -22.84
CA ALA A 103 11.15 10.97 -22.49
C ALA A 103 10.86 11.23 -21.01
N LEU A 104 9.92 10.52 -20.39
CA LEU A 104 9.65 10.61 -18.95
C LEU A 104 10.82 10.05 -18.13
N PHE A 105 11.36 8.88 -18.49
CA PHE A 105 12.51 8.31 -17.79
C PHE A 105 13.78 9.15 -18.00
N ASP A 106 14.06 9.63 -19.22
CA ASP A 106 15.19 10.54 -19.48
C ASP A 106 15.12 11.78 -18.56
N THR A 107 13.93 12.34 -18.38
CA THR A 107 13.71 13.54 -17.58
C THR A 107 13.96 13.29 -16.09
N VAL A 108 13.39 12.22 -15.53
CA VAL A 108 13.55 11.94 -14.11
C VAL A 108 14.97 11.48 -13.77
N GLU A 109 15.66 10.77 -14.69
CA GLU A 109 17.06 10.39 -14.53
C GLU A 109 17.98 11.62 -14.58
N ALA A 110 17.76 12.53 -15.54
CA ALA A 110 18.53 13.77 -15.62
C ALA A 110 18.39 14.60 -14.33
N TRP A 111 17.17 14.74 -13.82
CA TRP A 111 16.93 15.42 -12.56
C TRP A 111 17.60 14.70 -11.37
N ALA A 112 17.56 13.37 -11.30
CA ALA A 112 18.20 12.62 -10.24
C ALA A 112 19.75 12.79 -10.28
N LYS A 113 20.35 12.74 -11.49
CA LYS A 113 21.79 13.00 -11.69
C LYS A 113 22.18 14.41 -11.28
N GLU A 114 21.40 15.43 -11.67
CA GLU A 114 21.61 16.84 -11.27
C GLU A 114 21.60 16.98 -9.74
N LYS A 115 20.76 16.20 -9.05
CA LYS A 115 20.68 16.13 -7.58
C LYS A 115 21.78 15.27 -6.94
N GLY A 116 22.71 14.72 -7.72
CA GLY A 116 23.83 13.93 -7.23
C GLY A 116 23.44 12.50 -6.77
N MET A 117 22.35 11.96 -7.32
CA MET A 117 21.96 10.57 -7.05
C MET A 117 22.79 9.62 -7.92
N GLU A 118 23.04 8.41 -7.40
CA GLU A 118 23.82 7.35 -8.02
C GLU A 118 22.93 6.32 -8.75
N GLY A 119 21.64 6.48 -8.67
CA GLY A 119 20.66 5.63 -9.32
C GLY A 119 19.23 6.09 -9.03
N ILE A 120 18.28 5.36 -9.62
CA ILE A 120 16.87 5.63 -9.44
C ILE A 120 16.10 4.30 -9.37
N HIS A 121 15.16 4.18 -8.45
CA HIS A 121 14.34 3.01 -8.27
C HIS A 121 12.85 3.35 -8.14
N GLY A 122 11.98 2.38 -8.43
CA GLY A 122 10.53 2.59 -8.35
C GLY A 122 9.73 1.58 -9.20
N PRO A 123 8.40 1.81 -9.31
CA PRO A 123 7.68 2.96 -8.74
C PRO A 123 7.50 2.85 -7.22
N LEU A 124 7.80 3.93 -6.51
CA LEU A 124 7.68 4.07 -5.07
C LEU A 124 7.11 5.45 -4.71
N GLY A 125 6.41 5.53 -3.57
CA GLY A 125 5.94 6.79 -3.01
C GLY A 125 6.96 7.46 -2.07
N PHE A 126 6.49 8.37 -1.24
CA PHE A 126 7.30 9.06 -0.24
C PHE A 126 7.74 8.13 0.89
N CYS A 127 6.87 7.21 1.32
CA CYS A 127 7.13 6.21 2.34
C CYS A 127 6.42 4.90 2.02
N ASP A 128 6.66 3.88 2.82
CA ASP A 128 6.15 2.52 2.68
C ASP A 128 4.61 2.39 2.80
N LEU A 129 3.93 3.39 3.33
CA LEU A 129 2.46 3.42 3.36
C LEU A 129 1.84 4.03 2.09
N ASP A 130 2.66 4.54 1.18
CA ASP A 130 2.20 4.98 -0.13
C ASP A 130 2.10 3.79 -1.10
N LYS A 131 1.44 4.02 -2.22
CA LYS A 131 1.32 3.00 -3.27
C LYS A 131 2.67 2.73 -3.92
N GLU A 132 3.03 1.46 -4.03
CA GLU A 132 4.32 1.04 -4.56
C GLU A 132 4.23 -0.19 -5.47
N GLY A 133 5.27 -0.39 -6.27
CA GLY A 133 5.46 -1.55 -7.14
C GLY A 133 4.61 -1.51 -8.42
N MET A 134 5.27 -1.66 -9.57
CA MET A 134 4.63 -1.84 -10.88
C MET A 134 3.99 -3.23 -10.95
N LEU A 135 2.75 -3.31 -11.38
CA LEU A 135 2.08 -4.58 -11.63
C LEU A 135 2.80 -5.31 -12.77
N VAL A 136 3.20 -6.57 -12.54
CA VAL A 136 3.91 -7.41 -13.52
C VAL A 136 3.20 -8.73 -13.82
N GLU A 137 2.27 -9.16 -12.94
CA GLU A 137 1.39 -10.32 -13.14
C GLU A 137 0.01 -10.05 -12.51
N GLY A 138 -1.05 -10.66 -13.04
CA GLY A 138 -2.43 -10.53 -12.55
C GLY A 138 -3.13 -9.27 -13.07
N PHE A 139 -2.92 -8.93 -14.34
CA PHE A 139 -3.52 -7.75 -14.99
C PHE A 139 -5.03 -7.84 -15.12
N GLU A 140 -5.60 -9.06 -15.12
CA GLU A 140 -7.02 -9.36 -15.18
C GLU A 140 -7.67 -9.49 -13.80
N GLU A 141 -6.95 -9.13 -12.76
CA GLU A 141 -7.44 -9.13 -11.38
C GLU A 141 -7.74 -7.70 -10.92
N MET A 142 -8.88 -7.51 -10.29
CA MET A 142 -9.21 -6.22 -9.69
C MET A 142 -8.26 -5.90 -8.53
N GLY A 143 -7.66 -4.72 -8.54
CA GLY A 143 -6.76 -4.27 -7.49
C GLY A 143 -7.46 -3.97 -6.17
N THR A 144 -6.67 -3.77 -5.13
CA THR A 144 -7.13 -3.16 -3.89
C THR A 144 -7.06 -1.64 -3.99
N PHE A 145 -7.79 -0.94 -3.11
CA PHE A 145 -7.82 0.52 -3.09
C PHE A 145 -6.44 1.15 -2.83
N ILE A 146 -5.53 0.40 -2.20
CA ILE A 146 -4.18 0.88 -1.83
C ILE A 146 -3.09 0.52 -2.84
N THR A 147 -3.41 -0.17 -3.93
CA THR A 147 -2.41 -0.59 -4.91
C THR A 147 -2.50 0.20 -6.22
N ILE A 148 -1.41 0.16 -7.00
CA ILE A 148 -1.35 0.76 -8.34
C ILE A 148 -1.85 -0.28 -9.35
N TYR A 149 -2.47 0.17 -10.43
CA TYR A 149 -2.68 -0.59 -11.65
C TYR A 149 -1.88 0.04 -12.78
N ASN A 150 -1.34 -0.77 -13.66
CA ASN A 150 -0.73 -0.37 -14.93
C ASN A 150 -0.98 -1.45 -15.99
N TYR A 151 -0.90 -1.06 -17.25
CA TYR A 151 -0.99 -2.01 -18.38
C TYR A 151 0.27 -2.89 -18.51
N PRO A 152 0.17 -4.06 -19.18
CA PRO A 152 1.31 -4.98 -19.38
C PRO A 152 2.52 -4.33 -20.07
N TYR A 153 2.30 -3.45 -21.05
CA TYR A 153 3.38 -2.79 -21.81
C TYR A 153 4.33 -1.94 -20.97
N TYR A 154 3.93 -1.55 -19.74
CA TYR A 154 4.82 -0.80 -18.84
C TYR A 154 6.08 -1.59 -18.51
N LYS A 155 5.94 -2.88 -18.25
CA LYS A 155 7.08 -3.80 -17.99
C LYS A 155 8.02 -3.83 -19.18
N GLU A 156 7.50 -3.98 -20.39
CA GLU A 156 8.31 -4.04 -21.61
C GLU A 156 9.09 -2.74 -21.84
N HIS A 157 8.43 -1.59 -21.63
CA HIS A 157 9.06 -0.28 -21.80
C HIS A 157 10.19 -0.04 -20.79
N ILE A 158 9.97 -0.33 -19.51
CA ILE A 158 10.96 -0.06 -18.47
C ILE A 158 12.16 -1.02 -18.58
N GLU A 159 11.94 -2.29 -18.89
CA GLU A 159 13.00 -3.28 -19.09
C GLU A 159 13.81 -2.95 -20.36
N LYS A 160 13.15 -2.55 -21.45
CA LYS A 160 13.82 -2.06 -22.68
C LYS A 160 14.66 -0.81 -22.42
N TYR A 161 14.24 0.06 -21.46
CA TYR A 161 14.98 1.25 -21.09
C TYR A 161 16.19 0.96 -20.19
N GLY A 162 16.39 -0.29 -19.77
CA GLY A 162 17.56 -0.76 -19.03
C GLY A 162 17.40 -0.84 -17.52
N TYR A 163 16.16 -0.76 -17.00
CA TYR A 163 15.91 -1.05 -15.59
C TYR A 163 15.88 -2.55 -15.32
N VAL A 164 16.33 -2.94 -14.15
CA VAL A 164 16.34 -4.34 -13.69
C VAL A 164 15.49 -4.48 -12.42
N LYS A 165 15.05 -5.70 -12.14
CA LYS A 165 14.33 -6.02 -10.89
C LYS A 165 15.20 -5.70 -9.68
N ASP A 166 14.64 -4.97 -8.71
CA ASP A 166 15.26 -4.67 -7.41
C ASP A 166 14.54 -5.39 -6.26
N ALA A 167 13.23 -5.24 -6.18
CA ALA A 167 12.38 -5.95 -5.22
C ALA A 167 11.06 -6.39 -5.86
N GLU A 168 10.42 -7.39 -5.26
CA GLU A 168 9.12 -7.87 -5.71
C GLU A 168 8.20 -8.17 -4.54
N TRP A 169 6.92 -7.86 -4.72
CA TRP A 169 5.86 -8.17 -3.77
C TRP A 169 4.83 -9.08 -4.42
N ILE A 170 4.25 -9.94 -3.61
CA ILE A 170 3.12 -10.79 -3.97
C ILE A 170 1.86 -10.29 -3.25
N GLU A 171 0.73 -10.38 -3.92
CA GLU A 171 -0.60 -10.19 -3.33
C GLU A 171 -1.31 -11.54 -3.28
N ILE A 172 -1.80 -11.90 -2.11
CA ILE A 172 -2.39 -13.23 -1.86
C ILE A 172 -3.91 -13.09 -1.70
N ASP A 173 -4.64 -13.86 -2.49
CA ASP A 173 -6.07 -14.05 -2.37
C ASP A 173 -6.32 -15.21 -1.40
N ILE A 174 -7.07 -14.97 -0.35
CA ILE A 174 -7.29 -15.87 0.79
C ILE A 174 -8.77 -16.14 0.90
N SER A 175 -9.17 -17.41 0.77
CA SER A 175 -10.54 -17.84 1.06
C SER A 175 -10.74 -17.93 2.57
N ILE A 176 -11.80 -17.31 3.10
CA ILE A 176 -12.16 -17.48 4.52
C ILE A 176 -12.69 -18.91 4.70
N PRO A 177 -12.09 -19.72 5.60
CA PRO A 177 -12.44 -21.12 5.71
C PRO A 177 -13.83 -21.30 6.36
N GLU A 178 -14.74 -21.95 5.63
CA GLU A 178 -16.03 -22.39 6.17
C GLU A 178 -15.92 -23.78 6.83
N ASP A 179 -14.82 -24.50 6.58
CA ASP A 179 -14.54 -25.81 7.17
C ASP A 179 -14.29 -25.69 8.69
N LYS A 180 -15.15 -26.34 9.47
CA LYS A 180 -15.10 -26.32 10.93
C LYS A 180 -13.81 -26.92 11.50
N ASP A 181 -13.18 -27.87 10.81
CA ASP A 181 -11.94 -28.50 11.26
C ASP A 181 -10.77 -27.53 11.14
N VAL A 182 -10.72 -26.76 10.05
CA VAL A 182 -9.71 -25.70 9.87
C VAL A 182 -9.86 -24.63 10.94
N VAL A 183 -11.09 -24.15 11.15
CA VAL A 183 -11.38 -23.12 12.18
C VAL A 183 -11.03 -23.65 13.57
N SER A 184 -11.41 -24.89 13.91
CA SER A 184 -11.10 -25.52 15.20
C SER A 184 -9.59 -25.66 15.42
N LYS A 185 -8.83 -26.01 14.38
CA LYS A 185 -7.36 -26.11 14.45
C LYS A 185 -6.72 -24.77 14.76
N ILE A 186 -7.14 -23.70 14.07
CA ILE A 186 -6.65 -22.34 14.31
C ILE A 186 -6.98 -21.93 15.75
N SER A 187 -8.21 -22.17 16.21
CA SER A 187 -8.67 -21.86 17.57
C SER A 187 -7.89 -22.61 18.65
N ALA A 188 -7.58 -23.88 18.42
CA ALA A 188 -6.77 -24.68 19.36
C ALA A 188 -5.35 -24.14 19.48
N LEU A 189 -4.74 -23.73 18.36
CA LEU A 189 -3.41 -23.09 18.36
C LEU A 189 -3.44 -21.73 19.05
N ALA A 190 -4.48 -20.94 18.84
CA ALA A 190 -4.69 -19.66 19.50
C ALA A 190 -4.83 -19.83 21.03
N SER A 191 -5.65 -20.80 21.47
CA SER A 191 -5.84 -21.10 22.91
C SER A 191 -4.54 -21.51 23.60
N LYS A 192 -3.77 -22.40 22.97
CA LYS A 192 -2.46 -22.81 23.48
C LYS A 192 -1.49 -21.60 23.59
N ALA A 193 -1.49 -20.70 22.60
CA ALA A 193 -0.64 -19.52 22.64
C ALA A 193 -1.08 -18.54 23.74
N LYS A 194 -2.40 -18.31 23.90
CA LYS A 194 -2.96 -17.47 24.97
C LYS A 194 -2.55 -18.00 26.34
N GLU A 195 -2.74 -19.29 26.58
CA GLU A 195 -2.40 -19.94 27.86
C GLU A 195 -0.87 -19.89 28.14
N LYS A 196 -0.07 -20.35 27.19
CA LYS A 196 1.39 -20.49 27.37
C LYS A 196 2.12 -19.15 27.53
N TYR A 197 1.67 -18.11 26.81
CA TYR A 197 2.36 -16.81 26.77
C TYR A 197 1.55 -15.67 27.39
N GLY A 198 0.41 -15.97 28.04
CA GLY A 198 -0.44 -14.98 28.71
C GLY A 198 -0.98 -13.91 27.77
N LEU A 199 -1.33 -14.33 26.54
CA LEU A 199 -1.83 -13.39 25.52
C LEU A 199 -3.33 -13.17 25.69
N SER A 200 -3.77 -11.94 25.52
CA SER A 200 -5.20 -11.58 25.55
C SER A 200 -5.55 -10.61 24.43
N VAL A 201 -6.74 -10.78 23.86
CA VAL A 201 -7.29 -9.85 22.88
C VAL A 201 -7.91 -8.66 23.61
N VAL A 202 -7.59 -7.45 23.16
CA VAL A 202 -8.17 -6.22 23.73
C VAL A 202 -9.63 -6.11 23.29
N PRO A 203 -10.59 -6.00 24.19
CA PRO A 203 -11.99 -5.81 23.83
C PRO A 203 -12.23 -4.42 23.28
N LEU A 204 -12.53 -4.31 22.00
CA LEU A 204 -12.87 -3.06 21.32
C LEU A 204 -14.35 -3.08 20.96
N LYS A 205 -15.09 -2.00 21.31
CA LYS A 205 -16.54 -1.87 21.04
C LYS A 205 -16.86 -0.77 20.03
N LYS A 206 -16.02 0.22 19.92
CA LYS A 206 -16.19 1.39 19.03
C LYS A 206 -14.84 1.90 18.57
N ASN A 207 -14.80 2.56 17.41
CA ASN A 207 -13.55 3.00 16.80
C ASN A 207 -12.67 3.84 17.76
N LYS A 208 -13.26 4.68 18.59
CA LYS A 208 -12.50 5.49 19.57
C LYS A 208 -11.75 4.68 20.62
N ASP A 209 -12.11 3.42 20.86
CA ASP A 209 -11.42 2.56 21.81
C ASP A 209 -10.00 2.18 21.32
N VAL A 210 -9.72 2.37 20.03
CA VAL A 210 -8.39 2.15 19.43
C VAL A 210 -7.43 3.31 19.72
N ILE A 211 -7.95 4.55 19.93
CA ILE A 211 -7.15 5.77 20.04
C ILE A 211 -6.00 5.67 21.06
N PRO A 212 -6.21 5.14 22.28
CA PRO A 212 -5.13 5.01 23.26
C PRO A 212 -3.96 4.12 22.82
N TYR A 213 -4.19 3.22 21.87
CA TYR A 213 -3.20 2.26 21.38
C TYR A 213 -2.44 2.74 20.15
N ILE A 214 -2.87 3.83 19.50
CA ILE A 214 -2.26 4.33 18.27
C ILE A 214 -0.74 4.54 18.41
N PRO A 215 -0.20 5.19 19.46
CA PRO A 215 1.24 5.37 19.59
C PRO A 215 2.00 4.04 19.65
N GLU A 216 1.48 3.07 20.41
CA GLU A 216 2.12 1.76 20.57
C GLU A 216 2.03 0.91 19.29
N VAL A 217 0.93 1.02 18.54
CA VAL A 217 0.74 0.38 17.22
C VAL A 217 1.80 0.88 16.23
N PHE A 218 2.01 2.20 16.13
CA PHE A 218 2.98 2.75 15.18
C PHE A 218 4.43 2.56 15.63
N ASP A 219 4.73 2.57 16.93
CA ASP A 219 6.05 2.19 17.46
C ASP A 219 6.39 0.73 17.11
N MET A 220 5.42 -0.17 17.30
CA MET A 220 5.57 -1.57 16.92
C MET A 220 5.73 -1.74 15.39
N LEU A 221 4.97 -1.01 14.60
CA LEU A 221 5.07 -1.02 13.13
C LEU A 221 6.47 -0.61 12.68
N ASN A 222 6.96 0.52 13.18
CA ASN A 222 8.30 1.02 12.88
C ASN A 222 9.39 -0.02 13.18
N LYS A 223 9.30 -0.69 14.36
CA LYS A 223 10.25 -1.73 14.75
C LYS A 223 10.14 -3.02 13.93
N ALA A 224 8.90 -3.45 13.66
CA ALA A 224 8.68 -4.70 12.93
C ALA A 224 9.07 -4.59 11.44
N TYR A 225 8.96 -3.41 10.84
CA TYR A 225 9.18 -3.16 9.42
C TYR A 225 10.56 -2.54 9.11
N GLU A 226 11.36 -2.21 10.12
CA GLU A 226 12.63 -1.48 9.95
C GLU A 226 13.61 -2.10 8.94
N HIS A 227 13.54 -3.43 8.78
CA HIS A 227 14.43 -4.21 7.91
C HIS A 227 13.83 -4.52 6.53
N LEU A 228 12.57 -4.14 6.29
CA LEU A 228 11.92 -4.38 5.01
C LEU A 228 12.43 -3.40 3.95
N TYR A 229 12.38 -3.82 2.68
CA TYR A 229 12.89 -3.06 1.56
C TYR A 229 12.36 -1.63 1.51
N GLY A 230 13.26 -0.66 1.49
CA GLY A 230 12.93 0.75 1.31
C GLY A 230 12.27 1.47 2.48
N VAL A 231 11.92 0.74 3.56
CA VAL A 231 11.19 1.28 4.70
C VAL A 231 11.98 2.33 5.46
N VAL A 232 11.32 3.44 5.75
CA VAL A 232 11.79 4.49 6.67
C VAL A 232 10.80 4.64 7.83
N PRO A 233 11.27 5.02 9.03
CA PRO A 233 10.37 5.20 10.17
C PRO A 233 9.29 6.25 9.89
N ILE A 234 8.07 5.95 10.27
CA ILE A 234 6.93 6.89 10.20
C ILE A 234 7.05 7.85 11.37
N THR A 235 7.00 9.14 11.10
CA THR A 235 7.09 10.20 12.09
C THR A 235 5.75 10.43 12.82
N ASP A 236 5.77 10.97 14.04
CA ASP A 236 4.55 11.31 14.80
C ASP A 236 3.61 12.24 14.01
N LYS A 237 4.15 13.14 13.20
CA LYS A 237 3.39 14.04 12.34
C LYS A 237 2.66 13.26 11.24
N GLN A 238 3.31 12.25 10.66
CA GLN A 238 2.69 11.35 9.69
C GLN A 238 1.62 10.48 10.36
N VAL A 239 1.90 9.93 11.54
CA VAL A 239 0.91 9.16 12.33
C VAL A 239 -0.37 9.96 12.53
N LYS A 240 -0.27 11.19 13.02
CA LYS A 240 -1.44 12.09 13.19
C LYS A 240 -2.18 12.31 11.88
N THR A 241 -1.45 12.47 10.79
CA THR A 241 -2.02 12.69 9.46
C THR A 241 -2.77 11.46 8.97
N TYR A 242 -2.16 10.27 9.04
CA TYR A 242 -2.79 9.02 8.61
C TYR A 242 -4.02 8.68 9.46
N VAL A 243 -3.93 8.85 10.76
CA VAL A 243 -5.09 8.66 11.66
C VAL A 243 -6.24 9.58 11.24
N ASN A 244 -5.99 10.87 11.01
CA ASN A 244 -7.03 11.79 10.57
C ASN A 244 -7.63 11.45 9.20
N GLN A 245 -6.84 10.93 8.27
CA GLN A 245 -7.30 10.56 6.93
C GLN A 245 -8.08 9.24 6.91
N PHE A 246 -7.60 8.23 7.63
CA PHE A 246 -8.08 6.86 7.48
C PHE A 246 -8.97 6.38 8.62
N PHE A 247 -8.99 7.07 9.77
CA PHE A 247 -9.77 6.64 10.94
C PHE A 247 -11.28 6.49 10.66
N SER A 248 -11.82 7.29 9.74
CA SER A 248 -13.22 7.20 9.32
C SER A 248 -13.55 5.97 8.47
N PHE A 249 -12.53 5.32 7.89
CA PHE A 249 -12.68 4.10 7.09
C PHE A 249 -12.47 2.82 7.90
N VAL A 250 -12.06 2.95 9.16
CA VAL A 250 -11.84 1.83 10.06
C VAL A 250 -13.17 1.29 10.60
N ASN A 251 -13.31 -0.04 10.59
CA ASN A 251 -14.35 -0.74 11.33
C ASN A 251 -13.68 -1.53 12.45
N VAL A 252 -14.02 -1.20 13.69
CA VAL A 252 -13.40 -1.78 14.90
C VAL A 252 -13.52 -3.30 14.97
N ASP A 253 -14.54 -3.89 14.36
CA ASP A 253 -14.71 -5.35 14.30
C ASP A 253 -13.53 -6.06 13.61
N TYR A 254 -12.79 -5.34 12.75
CA TYR A 254 -11.67 -5.87 11.98
C TYR A 254 -10.31 -5.34 12.47
N ILE A 255 -10.26 -4.84 13.71
CA ILE A 255 -9.01 -4.51 14.40
C ILE A 255 -8.79 -5.54 15.51
N CYS A 256 -7.69 -6.23 15.47
CA CYS A 256 -7.23 -7.12 16.53
C CYS A 256 -6.02 -6.54 17.22
N LEU A 257 -6.13 -6.20 18.49
CA LEU A 257 -5.02 -5.80 19.36
C LEU A 257 -4.79 -6.90 20.37
N ILE A 258 -3.55 -7.38 20.49
CA ILE A 258 -3.17 -8.47 21.39
C ILE A 258 -2.21 -7.94 22.43
N LYS A 259 -2.50 -8.15 23.71
CA LYS A 259 -1.62 -7.82 24.85
C LYS A 259 -0.88 -9.05 25.33
N GLY A 260 0.35 -8.83 25.80
CA GLY A 260 1.13 -9.78 26.57
C GLY A 260 0.89 -9.68 28.07
N GLN A 261 1.60 -10.50 28.85
CA GLN A 261 1.53 -10.49 30.32
C GLN A 261 1.97 -9.15 30.95
N ASP A 262 2.84 -8.42 30.26
CA ASP A 262 3.31 -7.09 30.66
C ASP A 262 2.28 -5.97 30.45
N GLY A 263 1.08 -6.31 29.96
CA GLY A 263 0.01 -5.37 29.64
C GLY A 263 0.25 -4.52 28.39
N LYS A 264 1.40 -4.65 27.73
CA LYS A 264 1.75 -3.97 26.49
C LYS A 264 1.28 -4.77 25.27
N LEU A 265 1.19 -4.13 24.11
CA LEU A 265 0.86 -4.81 22.87
C LEU A 265 1.92 -5.88 22.54
N ALA A 266 1.45 -7.08 22.24
CA ALA A 266 2.23 -8.23 21.74
C ALA A 266 2.16 -8.32 20.21
N GLY A 267 1.09 -7.82 19.62
CA GLY A 267 0.86 -7.77 18.19
C GLY A 267 -0.46 -7.08 17.86
N PHE A 268 -0.62 -6.75 16.61
CA PHE A 268 -1.87 -6.21 16.08
C PHE A 268 -2.11 -6.62 14.63
N GLY A 269 -3.38 -6.62 14.24
CA GLY A 269 -3.83 -6.73 12.85
C GLY A 269 -4.89 -5.68 12.57
N ILE A 270 -4.74 -4.94 11.49
CA ILE A 270 -5.69 -3.95 10.99
C ILE A 270 -6.13 -4.38 9.60
N ILE A 271 -7.41 -4.69 9.50
CA ILE A 271 -8.05 -5.13 8.26
C ILE A 271 -9.19 -4.15 7.96
N ILE A 272 -9.47 -3.94 6.71
CA ILE A 272 -10.53 -3.01 6.28
C ILE A 272 -11.44 -3.74 5.29
N PRO A 273 -12.77 -3.60 5.41
CA PRO A 273 -13.68 -4.02 4.35
C PRO A 273 -13.28 -3.37 3.03
N SER A 274 -13.20 -4.15 1.95
CA SER A 274 -12.64 -3.67 0.69
C SER A 274 -13.38 -2.45 0.16
N LEU A 275 -12.63 -1.39 -0.12
CA LEU A 275 -13.14 -0.13 -0.65
C LEU A 275 -13.08 -0.06 -2.18
N SER A 276 -12.55 -1.08 -2.84
CA SER A 276 -12.22 -1.08 -4.27
C SER A 276 -13.45 -0.85 -5.14
N GLU A 277 -14.53 -1.60 -4.91
CA GLU A 277 -15.80 -1.40 -5.65
C GLU A 277 -16.43 -0.02 -5.40
N ALA A 278 -16.36 0.47 -4.16
CA ALA A 278 -16.89 1.79 -3.83
C ALA A 278 -16.09 2.90 -4.53
N ALA A 279 -14.76 2.80 -4.56
CA ALA A 279 -13.88 3.74 -5.24
C ALA A 279 -14.13 3.73 -6.76
N LYS A 280 -14.23 2.55 -7.36
CA LYS A 280 -14.52 2.38 -8.79
C LYS A 280 -15.85 3.03 -9.18
N LYS A 281 -16.95 2.69 -8.48
CA LYS A 281 -18.28 3.26 -8.72
C LYS A 281 -18.34 4.77 -8.45
N SER A 282 -17.49 5.29 -7.58
CA SER A 282 -17.40 6.72 -7.25
C SER A 282 -16.46 7.50 -8.16
N LYS A 283 -15.75 6.80 -9.09
CA LYS A 283 -14.78 7.42 -10.01
C LYS A 283 -13.79 8.35 -9.29
N GLY A 284 -13.27 7.89 -8.14
CA GLY A 284 -12.32 8.65 -7.30
C GLY A 284 -12.88 9.90 -6.63
N ARG A 285 -14.21 10.04 -6.48
CA ARG A 285 -14.85 11.22 -5.86
C ARG A 285 -15.73 10.80 -4.68
N LEU A 286 -15.51 11.40 -3.51
CA LEU A 286 -16.38 11.19 -2.36
C LEU A 286 -17.70 11.96 -2.46
N PHE A 287 -17.69 13.17 -3.00
CA PHE A 287 -18.87 14.01 -3.10
C PHE A 287 -19.38 14.10 -4.55
N PRO A 288 -20.73 14.22 -4.77
CA PRO A 288 -21.77 14.31 -3.72
C PRO A 288 -22.20 12.94 -3.14
N PHE A 289 -22.07 11.80 -3.83
CA PHE A 289 -22.66 10.52 -3.40
C PHE A 289 -21.63 9.41 -3.13
N GLY A 290 -20.35 9.63 -3.40
CA GLY A 290 -19.31 8.63 -3.20
C GLY A 290 -19.21 8.20 -1.75
N PHE A 291 -19.29 9.13 -0.78
CA PHE A 291 -19.18 8.82 0.64
C PHE A 291 -20.22 7.80 1.10
N ILE A 292 -21.45 7.81 0.55
CA ILE A 292 -22.49 6.82 0.87
C ILE A 292 -22.05 5.41 0.44
N ARG A 293 -21.39 5.28 -0.72
CA ARG A 293 -20.88 4.01 -1.23
C ARG A 293 -19.77 3.47 -0.32
N PHE A 294 -18.86 4.35 0.11
CA PHE A 294 -17.80 3.98 1.05
C PHE A 294 -18.37 3.55 2.40
N LEU A 295 -19.32 4.30 2.99
CA LEU A 295 -19.98 3.91 4.23
C LEU A 295 -20.71 2.57 4.12
N LYS A 296 -21.37 2.29 2.99
CA LYS A 296 -21.98 0.98 2.75
C LYS A 296 -20.95 -0.13 2.66
N ALA A 297 -19.82 0.09 1.96
CA ALA A 297 -18.74 -0.89 1.84
C ALA A 297 -18.09 -1.20 3.20
N ILE A 298 -17.92 -0.20 4.08
CA ILE A 298 -17.38 -0.38 5.43
C ILE A 298 -18.33 -1.22 6.31
N LYS A 299 -19.64 -1.02 6.16
CA LYS A 299 -20.64 -1.71 6.98
C LYS A 299 -20.92 -3.14 6.54
N LYS A 300 -20.91 -3.42 5.23
CA LYS A 300 -21.21 -4.73 4.68
C LYS A 300 -20.38 -4.97 3.44
N ASN A 301 -19.52 -5.97 3.52
CA ASN A 301 -18.66 -6.41 2.43
C ASN A 301 -18.40 -7.92 2.56
N ASP A 302 -18.24 -8.61 1.46
CA ASP A 302 -17.84 -10.03 1.44
C ASP A 302 -16.32 -10.20 1.25
N THR A 303 -15.60 -9.10 1.08
CA THR A 303 -14.16 -9.07 0.85
C THR A 303 -13.49 -8.10 1.84
N LEU A 304 -12.38 -8.52 2.41
CA LEU A 304 -11.53 -7.73 3.30
C LEU A 304 -10.18 -7.44 2.61
N ASP A 305 -9.64 -6.27 2.82
CA ASP A 305 -8.27 -5.92 2.45
C ASP A 305 -7.41 -5.92 3.73
N LEU A 306 -6.36 -6.75 3.77
CA LEU A 306 -5.44 -6.84 4.91
C LEU A 306 -4.44 -5.70 4.79
N TYR A 307 -4.44 -4.77 5.75
CA TYR A 307 -3.64 -3.55 5.66
C TYR A 307 -2.31 -3.64 6.41
N LEU A 308 -2.38 -3.81 7.73
CA LEU A 308 -1.20 -3.77 8.58
C LEU A 308 -1.23 -4.92 9.58
N VAL A 309 -0.11 -5.60 9.71
CA VAL A 309 0.10 -6.61 10.73
C VAL A 309 1.49 -6.48 11.30
N ALA A 310 1.60 -6.43 12.63
CA ALA A 310 2.90 -6.51 13.27
C ALA A 310 2.83 -7.34 14.55
N ILE A 311 3.95 -7.97 14.85
CA ILE A 311 4.15 -8.77 16.04
C ILE A 311 5.46 -8.29 16.68
N LYS A 312 5.44 -8.14 17.98
CA LYS A 312 6.61 -7.77 18.76
C LYS A 312 7.76 -8.75 18.46
N PRO A 313 8.97 -8.28 18.09
CA PRO A 313 10.06 -9.16 17.64
C PRO A 313 10.35 -10.32 18.59
N GLU A 314 10.29 -10.08 19.91
CA GLU A 314 10.57 -11.07 20.97
C GLU A 314 9.49 -12.17 21.07
N LEU A 315 8.34 -11.95 20.40
CA LEU A 315 7.21 -12.90 20.37
C LEU A 315 7.05 -13.59 19.01
N LYS A 316 7.99 -13.40 18.09
CA LYS A 316 8.05 -14.18 16.83
C LYS A 316 8.15 -15.68 17.18
N GLY A 317 7.37 -16.51 16.48
CA GLY A 317 7.31 -17.96 16.73
C GLY A 317 6.51 -18.38 17.96
N LYS A 318 5.98 -17.47 18.78
CA LYS A 318 5.22 -17.77 19.99
C LYS A 318 3.69 -17.82 19.80
N GLY A 319 3.24 -18.02 18.57
CA GLY A 319 1.82 -18.26 18.27
C GLY A 319 0.91 -17.03 18.28
N VAL A 320 1.46 -15.80 18.44
CA VAL A 320 0.70 -14.54 18.36
C VAL A 320 -0.12 -14.45 17.06
N PRO A 321 0.41 -14.84 15.87
CA PRO A 321 -0.38 -14.87 14.64
C PRO A 321 -1.67 -15.69 14.76
N TYR A 322 -1.64 -16.83 15.43
CA TYR A 322 -2.84 -17.68 15.57
C TYR A 322 -3.93 -17.01 16.41
N VAL A 323 -3.55 -16.24 17.45
CA VAL A 323 -4.52 -15.46 18.25
C VAL A 323 -5.21 -14.43 17.38
N MET A 324 -4.45 -13.75 16.53
CA MET A 324 -5.00 -12.76 15.59
C MET A 324 -5.87 -13.40 14.52
N LEU A 325 -5.40 -14.49 13.91
CA LEU A 325 -6.14 -15.22 12.88
C LEU A 325 -7.44 -15.83 13.41
N ASP A 326 -7.46 -16.38 14.64
CA ASP A 326 -8.68 -16.90 15.27
C ASP A 326 -9.73 -15.79 15.43
N GLU A 327 -9.32 -14.63 16.00
CA GLU A 327 -10.24 -13.51 16.24
C GLU A 327 -10.81 -12.95 14.93
N LEU A 328 -9.94 -12.69 13.97
CA LEU A 328 -10.32 -12.09 12.68
C LEU A 328 -11.12 -13.05 11.81
N THR A 329 -10.78 -14.36 11.80
CA THR A 329 -11.53 -15.37 11.05
C THR A 329 -12.93 -15.55 11.62
N ARG A 330 -13.08 -15.64 12.94
CA ARG A 330 -14.40 -15.71 13.59
C ARG A 330 -15.26 -14.48 13.28
N THR A 331 -14.65 -13.31 13.29
CA THR A 331 -15.34 -12.06 12.94
C THR A 331 -15.73 -12.05 11.47
N ALA A 332 -14.85 -12.47 10.56
CA ALA A 332 -15.14 -12.57 9.14
C ALA A 332 -16.34 -13.52 8.86
N LEU A 333 -16.32 -14.71 9.46
CA LEU A 333 -17.42 -15.68 9.32
C LEU A 333 -18.75 -15.13 9.87
N ARG A 334 -18.73 -14.51 11.05
CA ARG A 334 -19.92 -13.91 11.66
C ARG A 334 -20.54 -12.83 10.78
N ASN A 335 -19.71 -12.08 10.06
CA ASN A 335 -20.12 -10.97 9.18
C ASN A 335 -20.36 -11.41 7.73
N GLY A 336 -20.26 -12.72 7.41
CA GLY A 336 -20.51 -13.27 6.08
C GLY A 336 -19.44 -12.91 5.05
N VAL A 337 -18.21 -12.63 5.51
CA VAL A 337 -17.06 -12.42 4.64
C VAL A 337 -16.61 -13.75 4.06
N LYS A 338 -16.28 -13.75 2.78
CA LYS A 338 -15.86 -14.95 2.04
C LYS A 338 -14.39 -14.92 1.66
N ARG A 339 -13.80 -13.74 1.56
CA ARG A 339 -12.50 -13.54 0.94
C ARG A 339 -11.72 -12.45 1.66
N ALA A 340 -10.40 -12.60 1.71
CA ALA A 340 -9.48 -11.54 2.11
C ALA A 340 -8.35 -11.41 1.08
N ILE A 341 -7.89 -10.18 0.85
CA ILE A 341 -6.75 -9.90 -0.02
C ILE A 341 -5.62 -9.37 0.84
N ALA A 342 -4.49 -10.08 0.86
CA ALA A 342 -3.29 -9.58 1.51
C ALA A 342 -2.74 -8.38 0.74
N SER A 343 -2.35 -7.33 1.46
CA SER A 343 -1.57 -6.23 0.90
C SER A 343 -0.25 -6.76 0.33
N PRO A 344 0.44 -6.00 -0.54
CA PRO A 344 1.69 -6.44 -1.11
C PRO A 344 2.69 -6.89 -0.03
N GLU A 345 3.06 -8.17 -0.05
CA GLU A 345 4.05 -8.79 0.84
C GLU A 345 5.34 -9.04 0.05
N LEU A 346 6.49 -8.61 0.57
CA LEU A 346 7.78 -8.92 -0.07
C LEU A 346 7.88 -10.42 -0.35
N GLU A 347 8.30 -10.79 -1.56
CA GLU A 347 8.46 -12.20 -1.96
C GLU A 347 9.39 -12.98 -1.02
N THR A 348 10.31 -12.29 -0.35
CA THR A 348 11.26 -12.85 0.63
C THR A 348 10.73 -12.88 2.06
N ASN A 349 9.53 -12.32 2.34
CA ASN A 349 8.97 -12.28 3.70
C ASN A 349 8.19 -13.57 4.02
N HIS A 350 8.91 -14.70 4.07
CA HIS A 350 8.33 -16.02 4.35
C HIS A 350 7.62 -16.10 5.71
N ALA A 351 8.00 -15.24 6.66
CA ALA A 351 7.38 -15.22 7.99
C ALA A 351 5.89 -14.83 7.90
N VAL A 352 5.56 -13.79 7.15
CA VAL A 352 4.16 -13.36 6.93
C VAL A 352 3.43 -14.36 6.06
N GLN A 353 4.03 -14.80 4.94
CA GLN A 353 3.42 -15.79 4.04
C GLN A 353 3.06 -17.10 4.77
N SER A 354 3.86 -17.51 5.75
CA SER A 354 3.59 -18.72 6.54
C SER A 354 2.32 -18.63 7.42
N MET A 355 1.79 -17.43 7.65
CA MET A 355 0.53 -17.25 8.40
C MET A 355 -0.65 -17.87 7.66
N TRP A 356 -0.61 -17.89 6.35
CA TRP A 356 -1.71 -18.32 5.46
C TRP A 356 -1.71 -19.82 5.18
N ARG A 357 -0.74 -20.60 5.66
CA ARG A 357 -0.57 -22.03 5.35
C ARG A 357 -1.77 -22.94 5.67
N ASN A 358 -2.66 -22.49 6.56
CA ASN A 358 -3.88 -23.22 6.92
C ASN A 358 -5.11 -22.75 6.14
N TYR A 359 -4.95 -21.81 5.22
CA TYR A 359 -6.00 -21.24 4.39
C TYR A 359 -5.86 -21.72 2.95
N ASN A 360 -6.96 -21.75 2.21
CA ASN A 360 -6.89 -21.89 0.77
C ASN A 360 -6.48 -20.55 0.18
N THR A 361 -5.33 -20.51 -0.48
CA THR A 361 -4.72 -19.28 -0.98
C THR A 361 -4.20 -19.43 -2.39
N ARG A 362 -4.16 -18.33 -3.12
CA ARG A 362 -3.43 -18.21 -4.39
C ARG A 362 -2.70 -16.88 -4.46
N ILE A 363 -1.51 -16.86 -5.02
CA ILE A 363 -0.88 -15.61 -5.45
C ILE A 363 -1.62 -15.16 -6.69
N HIS A 364 -2.29 -14.01 -6.60
CA HIS A 364 -3.10 -13.52 -7.72
C HIS A 364 -2.48 -12.32 -8.43
N ARG A 365 -1.53 -11.65 -7.81
CA ARG A 365 -0.84 -10.49 -8.40
C ARG A 365 0.61 -10.45 -7.94
N ARG A 366 1.49 -9.89 -8.79
CA ARG A 366 2.87 -9.55 -8.46
C ARG A 366 3.18 -8.12 -8.83
N ARG A 367 3.97 -7.47 -7.99
CA ARG A 367 4.44 -6.10 -8.18
C ARG A 367 5.93 -6.05 -8.07
N ARG A 368 6.55 -5.19 -8.88
CA ARG A 368 8.00 -5.09 -8.94
C ARG A 368 8.46 -3.65 -8.79
N CYS A 369 9.47 -3.44 -7.95
CA CYS A 369 10.31 -2.26 -7.99
C CYS A 369 11.48 -2.52 -8.92
N TYR A 370 11.76 -1.56 -9.77
CA TYR A 370 12.87 -1.59 -10.70
C TYR A 370 13.95 -0.60 -10.27
N LEU A 371 15.20 -0.92 -10.59
CA LEU A 371 16.36 -0.09 -10.30
C LEU A 371 17.17 0.12 -11.60
N LYS A 372 17.68 1.33 -11.75
CA LYS A 372 18.75 1.66 -12.69
C LYS A 372 19.81 2.46 -11.98
N ARG A 373 21.04 1.94 -11.97
CA ARG A 373 22.20 2.66 -11.46
C ARG A 373 22.74 3.55 -12.57
N PHE A 374 23.27 4.68 -12.16
CA PHE A 374 23.91 5.62 -13.09
C PHE A 374 25.41 5.27 -13.14
N ASP A 375 25.95 5.29 -14.33
CA ASP A 375 27.39 5.15 -14.60
C ASP A 375 28.13 6.44 -14.20
#